data_975db2d314c54b87aa0a2f470a20886f
#
_entry.id   975db2d314c54b87aa0a2f470a20886f
#
_cell.length_a   1.000
_cell.length_b   1.000
_cell.length_c   1.000
_cell.angle_alpha   90.00
_cell.angle_beta   90.00
_cell.angle_gamma   90.00
#
_symmetry.space_group_name_H-M   'P 1'
#
loop_
_entity.id
_entity.type
_entity.pdbx_description
1 polymer ?
#
loop_
_entity_poly.entity_id
_entity_poly.type
_entity_poly.pdbx_seq_one_letter_code
_entity_poly.pdbx_strand_id
1 'polypeptide(L)'
;MVVKKNGRKSSFDRDKLSKSIYIALKKRPIDTETAEKFISRTSRALEELGQSEISSNTIGTLVMEGLKDLDPVAYVRFASVYRNFREEKDFVQFVDKLDVYKKR
;
A
#
# COMPACT_ATOMS: atom_id res chain seq x y z
N MET A 1 -10.66 -12.82 6.93
CA MET A 1 -9.95 -13.61 5.91
C MET A 1 -9.73 -12.76 4.68
N VAL A 2 -8.59 -12.90 4.05
CA VAL A 2 -8.22 -12.11 2.87
C VAL A 2 -8.46 -12.91 1.60
N VAL A 3 -9.09 -12.28 0.60
CA VAL A 3 -9.29 -12.88 -0.71
C VAL A 3 -8.25 -12.31 -1.66
N LYS A 4 -7.39 -13.16 -2.20
CA LYS A 4 -6.33 -12.76 -3.13
C LYS A 4 -6.88 -12.61 -4.53
N LYS A 5 -6.11 -11.95 -5.42
CA LYS A 5 -6.52 -11.69 -6.80
C LYS A 5 -6.90 -12.96 -7.58
N ASN A 6 -6.28 -14.07 -7.24
CA ASN A 6 -6.55 -15.36 -7.90
C ASN A 6 -7.70 -16.14 -7.26
N GLY A 7 -8.47 -15.51 -6.37
CA GLY A 7 -9.58 -16.15 -5.68
C GLY A 7 -9.18 -16.93 -4.44
N ARG A 8 -7.90 -17.07 -4.16
CA ARG A 8 -7.45 -17.76 -2.95
C ARG A 8 -7.75 -16.92 -1.71
N LYS A 9 -8.12 -17.59 -0.64
CA LYS A 9 -8.39 -16.96 0.64
C LYS A 9 -7.25 -17.26 1.60
N SER A 10 -6.86 -16.28 2.40
CA SER A 10 -5.88 -16.47 3.45
C SER A 10 -6.23 -15.55 4.61
N SER A 11 -5.76 -15.89 5.81
CA SER A 11 -5.92 -15.02 6.97
C SER A 11 -5.13 -13.72 6.78
N PHE A 12 -5.69 -12.61 7.27
CA PHE A 12 -4.98 -11.37 7.30
C PHE A 12 -3.73 -11.52 8.19
N ASP A 13 -2.59 -11.14 7.66
CA ASP A 13 -1.31 -11.28 8.36
C ASP A 13 -0.67 -9.90 8.49
N ARG A 14 -0.67 -9.36 9.71
CA ARG A 14 -0.09 -8.05 9.99
C ARG A 14 1.42 -8.02 9.69
N ASP A 15 2.13 -9.13 9.91
CA ASP A 15 3.56 -9.17 9.63
C ASP A 15 3.85 -9.01 8.15
N LYS A 16 3.05 -9.62 7.29
CA LYS A 16 3.19 -9.44 5.84
C LYS A 16 2.90 -8.02 5.44
N LEU A 17 1.86 -7.41 6.01
CA LEU A 17 1.55 -6.01 5.77
C LEU A 17 2.72 -5.13 6.19
N SER A 18 3.25 -5.34 7.38
CA SER A 18 4.38 -4.59 7.91
C SER A 18 5.58 -4.69 7.00
N LYS A 19 5.94 -5.90 6.57
CA LYS A 19 7.08 -6.11 5.67
C LYS A 19 6.93 -5.38 4.37
N SER A 20 5.75 -5.43 3.75
CA SER A 20 5.54 -4.76 2.47
C SER A 20 5.63 -3.24 2.60
N ILE A 21 5.14 -2.69 3.71
CA ILE A 21 5.24 -1.25 3.98
C ILE A 21 6.70 -0.85 4.20
N TYR A 22 7.46 -1.62 4.99
CA TYR A 22 8.88 -1.31 5.22
C TYR A 22 9.71 -1.41 3.96
N ILE A 23 9.40 -2.35 3.07
CA ILE A 23 10.07 -2.43 1.77
C ILE A 23 9.84 -1.14 0.97
N ALA A 24 8.60 -0.65 0.96
CA ALA A 24 8.27 0.59 0.26
C ALA A 24 8.96 1.80 0.88
N LEU A 25 9.17 1.79 2.20
CA LEU A 25 9.78 2.91 2.91
C LEU A 25 11.30 2.85 2.98
N LYS A 26 11.91 1.82 2.41
CA LYS A 26 13.38 1.64 2.49
C LYS A 26 14.10 2.88 1.99
N LYS A 27 15.03 3.37 2.81
CA LYS A 27 15.84 4.57 2.51
C LYS A 27 15.03 5.85 2.34
N ARG A 28 13.80 5.85 2.82
CA ARG A 28 13.01 7.09 2.88
C ARG A 28 13.15 7.73 4.26
N PRO A 29 13.02 9.07 4.35
CA PRO A 29 13.18 9.77 5.61
C PRO A 29 11.94 9.65 6.49
N ILE A 30 11.54 8.43 6.76
CA ILE A 30 10.39 8.10 7.63
C ILE A 30 10.95 7.28 8.79
N ASP A 31 10.79 7.79 10.00
CA ASP A 31 11.29 7.08 11.17
C ASP A 31 10.41 5.88 11.53
N THR A 32 10.96 5.00 12.36
CA THR A 32 10.29 3.77 12.75
C THR A 32 8.97 4.05 13.47
N GLU A 33 8.93 5.06 14.31
CA GLU A 33 7.71 5.41 15.04
C GLU A 33 6.59 5.80 14.08
N THR A 34 6.88 6.64 13.10
CA THR A 34 5.90 7.05 12.10
C THR A 34 5.43 5.85 11.27
N ALA A 35 6.37 4.99 10.86
CA ALA A 35 6.03 3.78 10.11
C ALA A 35 5.12 2.85 10.92
N GLU A 36 5.45 2.63 12.20
CA GLU A 36 4.65 1.76 13.07
C GLU A 36 3.25 2.33 13.31
N LYS A 37 3.13 3.64 13.46
CA LYS A 37 1.81 4.27 13.60
C LYS A 37 0.98 4.07 12.35
N PHE A 38 1.59 4.21 11.18
CA PHE A 38 0.91 3.98 9.91
C PHE A 38 0.42 2.54 9.78
N ILE A 39 1.28 1.57 10.11
CA ILE A 39 0.93 0.14 10.06
C ILE A 39 -0.22 -0.16 11.03
N SER A 40 -0.14 0.36 12.26
CA SER A 40 -1.18 0.13 13.27
C SER A 40 -2.51 0.73 12.84
N ARG A 41 -2.49 1.94 12.26
CA ARG A 41 -3.69 2.60 11.79
C ARG A 41 -4.33 1.85 10.65
N THR A 42 -3.52 1.36 9.71
CA THR A 42 -4.00 0.58 8.59
C THR A 42 -4.61 -0.74 9.06
N SER A 43 -3.92 -1.43 9.97
CA SER A 43 -4.42 -2.69 10.54
C SER A 43 -5.75 -2.48 11.25
N ARG A 44 -5.86 -1.41 12.02
CA ARG A 44 -7.11 -1.08 12.73
C ARG A 44 -8.25 -0.78 11.75
N ALA A 45 -7.96 -0.03 10.69
CA ALA A 45 -8.97 0.27 9.69
C ALA A 45 -9.51 -1.00 9.04
N LEU A 46 -8.64 -1.97 8.77
CA LEU A 46 -9.04 -3.26 8.21
C LEU A 46 -9.91 -4.04 9.19
N GLU A 47 -9.55 -4.05 10.47
CA GLU A 47 -10.33 -4.71 11.51
C GLU A 47 -11.71 -4.07 11.67
N GLU A 48 -11.78 -2.74 11.59
CA GLU A 48 -13.03 -1.99 11.74
C GLU A 48 -14.02 -2.20 10.61
N LEU A 49 -13.56 -2.69 9.45
CA LEU A 49 -14.48 -3.03 8.37
C LEU A 49 -15.46 -4.13 8.79
N GLY A 50 -15.10 -4.95 9.79
CA GLY A 50 -15.99 -5.95 10.34
C GLY A 50 -16.41 -7.03 9.35
N GLN A 51 -15.69 -7.17 8.25
CA GLN A 51 -15.99 -8.15 7.21
C GLN A 51 -15.28 -9.46 7.51
N SER A 52 -15.98 -10.57 7.28
CA SER A 52 -15.36 -11.88 7.44
C SER A 52 -14.32 -12.17 6.37
N GLU A 53 -14.45 -11.52 5.22
CA GLU A 53 -13.51 -11.63 4.12
C GLU A 53 -13.12 -10.25 3.64
N ILE A 54 -11.81 -10.01 3.47
CA ILE A 54 -11.29 -8.75 2.98
C ILE A 54 -10.46 -9.06 1.73
N SER A 55 -10.78 -8.40 0.62
CA SER A 55 -10.02 -8.63 -0.61
C SER A 55 -8.63 -8.00 -0.52
N SER A 56 -7.66 -8.58 -1.23
CA SER A 56 -6.33 -8.00 -1.33
C SER A 56 -6.38 -6.62 -1.99
N ASN A 57 -7.38 -6.36 -2.84
CA ASN A 57 -7.58 -5.05 -3.44
C ASN A 57 -7.94 -4.01 -2.39
N THR A 58 -8.79 -4.36 -1.43
CA THR A 58 -9.15 -3.45 -0.33
C THR A 58 -7.92 -3.09 0.51
N ILE A 59 -7.12 -4.10 0.85
CA ILE A 59 -5.90 -3.88 1.63
C ILE A 59 -4.94 -2.98 0.86
N GLY A 60 -4.69 -3.30 -0.42
CA GLY A 60 -3.80 -2.52 -1.26
C GLY A 60 -4.24 -1.07 -1.41
N THR A 61 -5.53 -0.85 -1.60
CA THR A 61 -6.09 0.50 -1.72
C THR A 61 -5.87 1.31 -0.45
N LEU A 62 -6.13 0.72 0.71
CA LEU A 62 -5.92 1.40 1.99
C LEU A 62 -4.45 1.77 2.19
N VAL A 63 -3.54 0.84 1.89
CA VAL A 63 -2.11 1.10 2.01
C VAL A 63 -1.70 2.22 1.06
N MET A 64 -2.14 2.17 -0.19
CA MET A 64 -1.80 3.17 -1.19
C MET A 64 -2.28 4.56 -0.80
N GLU A 65 -3.53 4.67 -0.34
CA GLU A 65 -4.07 5.95 0.09
C GLU A 65 -3.27 6.57 1.22
N GLY A 66 -2.87 5.74 2.20
CA GLY A 66 -2.08 6.22 3.31
C GLY A 66 -0.66 6.58 2.90
N LEU A 67 -0.03 5.79 2.05
CA LEU A 67 1.32 6.07 1.57
C LEU A 67 1.38 7.33 0.73
N LYS A 68 0.32 7.63 -0.01
CA LYS A 68 0.26 8.84 -0.83
C LYS A 68 0.50 10.09 0.01
N ASP A 69 -0.05 10.13 1.21
CA ASP A 69 0.13 11.26 2.13
C ASP A 69 1.44 11.18 2.89
N LEU A 70 1.92 9.96 3.17
CA LEU A 70 3.11 9.77 3.99
C LEU A 70 4.41 10.03 3.22
N ASP A 71 4.55 9.43 2.03
CA ASP A 71 5.75 9.55 1.22
C ASP A 71 5.44 9.16 -0.24
N PRO A 72 5.50 10.11 -1.18
CA PRO A 72 5.13 9.83 -2.58
C PRO A 72 6.01 8.78 -3.24
N VAL A 73 7.29 8.69 -2.88
CA VAL A 73 8.17 7.66 -3.45
C VAL A 73 7.76 6.27 -2.99
N ALA A 74 7.48 6.12 -1.70
CA ALA A 74 6.99 4.86 -1.17
C ALA A 74 5.65 4.47 -1.80
N TYR A 75 4.79 5.45 -2.04
CA TYR A 75 3.51 5.24 -2.72
C TYR A 75 3.73 4.64 -4.10
N VAL A 76 4.63 5.22 -4.90
CA VAL A 76 4.91 4.73 -6.26
C VAL A 76 5.53 3.33 -6.21
N ARG A 77 6.45 3.09 -5.28
CA ARG A 77 7.06 1.76 -5.12
C ARG A 77 6.02 0.69 -4.81
N PHE A 78 5.16 0.96 -3.85
CA PHE A 78 4.11 0.02 -3.48
C PHE A 78 3.16 -0.22 -4.66
N ALA A 79 2.76 0.85 -5.33
CA ALA A 79 1.86 0.76 -6.47
C ALA A 79 2.47 -0.06 -7.61
N SER A 80 3.78 0.05 -7.83
CA SER A 80 4.43 -0.69 -8.92
C SER A 80 4.33 -2.20 -8.72
N VAL A 81 4.43 -2.65 -7.47
CA VAL A 81 4.29 -4.07 -7.14
C VAL A 81 2.81 -4.47 -7.12
N TYR A 82 1.99 -3.68 -6.45
CA TYR A 82 0.57 -3.98 -6.29
C TYR A 82 -0.17 -4.01 -7.62
N ARG A 83 0.13 -3.03 -8.51
CA ARG A 83 -0.49 -2.95 -9.83
C ARG A 83 0.29 -3.70 -10.90
N ASN A 84 1.38 -4.35 -10.50
CA ASN A 84 2.16 -5.20 -11.37
C ASN A 84 2.65 -4.45 -12.64
N PHE A 85 3.34 -3.33 -12.40
CA PHE A 85 3.95 -2.57 -13.50
C PHE A 85 4.99 -3.46 -14.18
N ARG A 86 4.91 -3.59 -15.49
CA ARG A 86 5.82 -4.43 -16.27
C ARG A 86 6.67 -3.63 -17.23
N GLU A 87 6.21 -2.46 -17.62
CA GLU A 87 6.86 -1.64 -18.61
C GLU A 87 7.00 -0.21 -18.11
N GLU A 88 7.98 0.49 -18.68
CA GLU A 88 8.22 1.89 -18.34
C GLU A 88 6.96 2.74 -18.52
N LYS A 89 6.20 2.48 -19.57
CA LYS A 89 4.98 3.25 -19.84
C LYS A 89 3.95 3.14 -18.72
N ASP A 90 3.88 1.98 -18.04
CA ASP A 90 2.96 1.80 -16.92
C ASP A 90 3.32 2.74 -15.78
N PHE A 91 4.61 2.88 -15.49
CA PHE A 91 5.11 3.79 -14.47
C PHE A 91 4.83 5.24 -14.86
N VAL A 92 5.15 5.63 -16.08
CA VAL A 92 4.93 7.00 -16.56
C VAL A 92 3.47 7.38 -16.50
N GLN A 93 2.58 6.50 -16.96
CA GLN A 93 1.14 6.77 -16.91
C GLN A 93 0.64 6.93 -15.49
N PHE A 94 1.15 6.13 -14.56
CA PHE A 94 0.76 6.22 -13.16
C PHE A 94 1.21 7.55 -12.57
N VAL A 95 2.46 7.94 -12.80
CA VAL A 95 3.02 9.19 -12.28
C VAL A 95 2.27 10.39 -12.85
N ASP A 96 1.93 10.37 -14.13
CA ASP A 96 1.21 11.47 -14.80
C ASP A 96 -0.17 11.73 -14.17
N LYS A 97 -0.76 10.71 -13.56
CA LYS A 97 -2.07 10.84 -12.89
C LYS A 97 -1.98 11.36 -11.47
N LEU A 98 -0.77 11.56 -10.94
CA LEU A 98 -0.60 12.03 -9.57
C LEU A 98 -0.56 13.55 -9.55
N ASP A 99 -1.57 14.17 -8.95
CA ASP A 99 -1.66 15.62 -8.83
C ASP A 99 -0.45 16.23 -8.14
N VAL A 100 0.15 15.49 -7.21
CA VAL A 100 1.30 15.97 -6.45
C VAL A 100 2.48 16.29 -7.36
N TYR A 101 2.58 15.62 -8.51
CA TYR A 101 3.66 15.88 -9.47
C TYR A 101 3.26 16.93 -10.49
N LYS A 102 1.98 17.12 -10.74
CA LYS A 102 1.48 18.08 -11.74
C LYS A 102 1.46 19.51 -11.26
N LYS A 103 1.45 19.72 -9.96
CA LYS A 103 1.37 21.04 -9.33
C LYS A 103 2.72 21.72 -9.19
N ARG A 104 3.75 21.15 -9.76
CA ARG A 104 5.10 21.71 -9.72
C ARG A 104 5.51 22.34 -11.06
#